data_1ca73db3768a76bd9fc17112b786fef8
#
_entry.id   1ca73db3768a76bd9fc17112b786fef8
#
_cell.length_a   1.000
_cell.length_b   1.000
_cell.length_c   1.000
_cell.angle_alpha   90.00
_cell.angle_beta   90.00
_cell.angle_gamma   90.00
#
_symmetry.space_group_name_H-M   'P 1'
#
loop_
_entity.id
_entity.type
_entity.pdbx_description
1 polymer ?
#
loop_
_entity_poly.entity_id
_entity_poly.type
_entity_poly.pdbx_seq_one_letter_code
_entity_poly.pdbx_strand_id
1 'polypeptide(L)'
;MSDLIASELLHEWTSAIKSGDPKQVTSLYQDDGILLGTFSNKERVGHELILEYFENLLKSPVEVQIVSENPHVFESAAVNTGHYNFVTGGKTINARFSFVYHKNDAGWKITSHHSSVMPA
;
A
#
# COMPACT_ATOMS: atom_id res chain seq x y z
N MET A 1 -3.01 23.11 6.87
CA MET A 1 -3.01 21.87 7.59
C MET A 1 -2.04 20.92 6.97
N SER A 2 -1.49 20.14 7.75
CA SER A 2 -0.37 19.34 7.39
C SER A 2 -0.76 18.10 6.56
N ASP A 3 0.12 17.70 5.65
CA ASP A 3 -0.04 16.47 4.89
C ASP A 3 0.44 15.25 5.69
N LEU A 4 0.66 15.45 6.98
CA LEU A 4 1.23 14.45 7.88
C LEU A 4 0.42 13.16 7.93
N ILE A 5 -0.92 13.26 7.89
CA ILE A 5 -1.75 12.06 7.98
C ILE A 5 -1.48 11.10 6.83
N ALA A 6 -1.25 11.62 5.61
CA ALA A 6 -0.98 10.75 4.46
C ALA A 6 0.36 10.02 4.63
N SER A 7 1.35 10.69 5.21
CA SER A 7 2.63 10.06 5.50
C SER A 7 2.50 9.00 6.59
N GLU A 8 1.73 9.29 7.64
CA GLU A 8 1.50 8.33 8.72
C GLU A 8 0.80 7.08 8.20
N LEU A 9 -0.19 7.25 7.30
CA LEU A 9 -0.90 6.12 6.71
C LEU A 9 0.02 5.25 5.87
N LEU A 10 0.94 5.87 5.14
CA LEU A 10 1.93 5.13 4.37
C LEU A 10 2.83 4.29 5.29
N HIS A 11 3.30 4.89 6.37
CA HIS A 11 4.17 4.18 7.30
C HIS A 11 3.43 3.08 8.05
N GLU A 12 2.13 3.25 8.29
CA GLU A 12 1.30 2.20 8.87
C GLU A 12 1.25 1.00 7.93
N TRP A 13 1.13 1.26 6.62
CA TRP A 13 1.12 0.21 5.62
C TRP A 13 2.46 -0.53 5.57
N THR A 14 3.58 0.20 5.57
CA THR A 14 4.89 -0.46 5.53
C THR A 14 5.13 -1.29 6.79
N SER A 15 4.65 -0.82 7.94
CA SER A 15 4.76 -1.58 9.19
C SER A 15 3.93 -2.85 9.13
N ALA A 16 2.72 -2.77 8.55
CA ALA A 16 1.86 -3.94 8.40
C ALA A 16 2.52 -4.98 7.49
N ILE A 17 3.14 -4.54 6.39
CA ILE A 17 3.87 -5.45 5.49
C ILE A 17 4.98 -6.15 6.27
N LYS A 18 5.75 -5.40 7.04
CA LYS A 18 6.87 -5.95 7.79
C LYS A 18 6.42 -6.96 8.85
N SER A 19 5.21 -6.79 9.37
CA SER A 19 4.67 -7.72 10.36
C SER A 19 4.46 -9.13 9.80
N GLY A 20 4.32 -9.23 8.48
CA GLY A 20 4.09 -10.52 7.82
C GLY A 20 2.66 -11.03 7.91
N ASP A 21 1.74 -10.25 8.45
CA ASP A 21 0.34 -10.66 8.61
C ASP A 21 -0.51 -10.09 7.47
N PRO A 22 -0.92 -10.93 6.51
CA PRO A 22 -1.70 -10.45 5.36
C PRO A 22 -3.05 -9.87 5.76
N LYS A 23 -3.64 -10.33 6.86
CA LYS A 23 -4.92 -9.79 7.32
C LYS A 23 -4.76 -8.37 7.85
N GLN A 24 -3.64 -8.10 8.52
CA GLN A 24 -3.38 -6.77 9.03
C GLN A 24 -3.22 -5.78 7.88
N VAL A 25 -2.50 -6.16 6.82
CA VAL A 25 -2.35 -5.30 5.65
C VAL A 25 -3.70 -5.07 4.98
N THR A 26 -4.45 -6.13 4.76
CA THR A 26 -5.75 -6.06 4.08
C THR A 26 -6.72 -5.15 4.83
N SER A 27 -6.67 -5.14 6.16
CA SER A 27 -7.58 -4.32 6.97
C SER A 27 -7.40 -2.83 6.74
N LEU A 28 -6.28 -2.41 6.16
CA LEU A 28 -6.03 -1.00 5.86
C LEU A 28 -6.76 -0.52 4.60
N TYR A 29 -7.30 -1.45 3.81
CA TYR A 29 -8.03 -1.13 2.58
C TYR A 29 -9.51 -1.05 2.86
N GLN A 30 -10.22 -0.18 2.11
CA GLN A 30 -11.68 -0.16 2.15
C GLN A 30 -12.23 -1.50 1.71
N ASP A 31 -13.47 -1.80 2.12
CA ASP A 31 -14.11 -3.07 1.76
C ASP A 31 -14.16 -3.27 0.25
N ASP A 32 -14.32 -2.20 -0.50
CA ASP A 32 -14.33 -2.22 -1.97
C ASP A 32 -13.06 -1.60 -2.56
N GLY A 33 -11.97 -1.58 -1.79
CA GLY A 33 -10.71 -1.01 -2.25
C GLY A 33 -10.14 -1.72 -3.46
N ILE A 34 -9.27 -1.02 -4.17
CA ILE A 34 -8.67 -1.51 -5.41
C ILE A 34 -7.16 -1.62 -5.24
N LEU A 35 -6.61 -2.75 -5.66
CA LEU A 35 -5.16 -2.96 -5.64
C LEU A 35 -4.68 -3.42 -7.01
N LEU A 36 -3.77 -2.63 -7.59
CA LEU A 36 -3.02 -3.03 -8.78
C LEU A 36 -1.59 -3.25 -8.30
N GLY A 37 -1.27 -4.48 -7.97
CA GLY A 37 -0.02 -4.80 -7.27
C GLY A 37 1.15 -5.11 -8.18
N THR A 38 2.35 -4.81 -7.70
CA THR A 38 3.59 -5.00 -8.43
C THR A 38 3.79 -6.45 -8.88
N PHE A 39 3.36 -7.40 -8.06
CA PHE A 39 3.66 -8.82 -8.26
C PHE A 39 2.48 -9.62 -8.79
N SER A 40 1.49 -8.95 -9.38
CA SER A 40 0.32 -9.61 -9.93
C SER A 40 -0.18 -8.82 -11.13
N ASN A 41 -0.63 -9.52 -12.16
CA ASN A 41 -1.24 -8.87 -13.32
C ASN A 41 -2.76 -8.82 -13.18
N LYS A 42 -3.30 -9.23 -12.04
CA LYS A 42 -4.73 -9.26 -11.81
C LYS A 42 -5.17 -7.99 -11.09
N GLU A 43 -6.22 -7.36 -11.59
CA GLU A 43 -6.87 -6.26 -10.88
C GLU A 43 -7.65 -6.84 -9.71
N ARG A 44 -7.41 -6.31 -8.52
CA ARG A 44 -8.02 -6.86 -7.31
C ARG A 44 -8.95 -5.83 -6.69
N VAL A 45 -10.22 -6.17 -6.66
CA VAL A 45 -11.25 -5.33 -6.05
C VAL A 45 -11.84 -6.10 -4.87
N GLY A 46 -11.79 -5.49 -3.69
CA GLY A 46 -12.35 -6.06 -2.47
C GLY A 46 -11.37 -6.86 -1.65
N HIS A 47 -11.74 -7.07 -0.38
CA HIS A 47 -10.85 -7.68 0.60
C HIS A 47 -10.43 -9.11 0.26
N GLU A 48 -11.34 -9.90 -0.33
CA GLU A 48 -11.01 -11.29 -0.64
C GLU A 48 -9.82 -11.40 -1.58
N LEU A 49 -9.85 -10.65 -2.68
CA LEU A 49 -8.78 -10.68 -3.66
C LEU A 49 -7.50 -9.98 -3.17
N ILE A 50 -7.68 -8.93 -2.37
CA ILE A 50 -6.54 -8.22 -1.78
C ILE A 50 -5.84 -9.11 -0.78
N LEU A 51 -6.60 -9.81 0.07
CA LEU A 51 -6.03 -10.74 1.04
C LEU A 51 -5.23 -11.84 0.33
N GLU A 52 -5.77 -12.39 -0.75
CA GLU A 52 -5.09 -13.41 -1.54
C GLU A 52 -3.72 -12.91 -2.03
N TYR A 53 -3.67 -11.65 -2.49
CA TYR A 53 -2.43 -11.05 -2.95
C TYR A 53 -1.38 -11.03 -1.83
N PHE A 54 -1.79 -10.57 -0.63
CA PHE A 54 -0.85 -10.46 0.47
C PHE A 54 -0.52 -11.81 1.11
N GLU A 55 -1.44 -12.77 1.06
CA GLU A 55 -1.12 -14.13 1.49
C GLU A 55 0.01 -14.71 0.65
N ASN A 56 0.02 -14.44 -0.67
CA ASN A 56 1.08 -14.91 -1.54
C ASN A 56 2.38 -14.12 -1.33
N LEU A 57 2.29 -12.80 -1.27
CA LEU A 57 3.48 -11.96 -1.13
C LEU A 57 4.20 -12.24 0.18
N LEU A 58 3.45 -12.39 1.27
CA LEU A 58 4.01 -12.50 2.61
C LEU A 58 4.34 -13.91 3.04
N LYS A 59 4.36 -14.87 2.11
CA LYS A 59 4.88 -16.21 2.38
C LYS A 59 6.36 -16.16 2.75
N SER A 60 7.05 -15.12 2.31
CA SER A 60 8.44 -14.82 2.69
C SER A 60 8.47 -13.44 3.35
N PRO A 61 9.45 -13.18 4.21
CA PRO A 61 9.57 -11.85 4.80
C PRO A 61 9.74 -10.77 3.75
N VAL A 62 9.04 -9.66 3.91
CA VAL A 62 9.10 -8.53 3.00
C VAL A 62 9.27 -7.26 3.83
N GLU A 63 10.18 -6.41 3.41
CA GLU A 63 10.34 -5.08 3.98
C GLU A 63 10.17 -4.07 2.88
N VAL A 64 9.54 -2.93 3.19
CA VAL A 64 9.36 -1.83 2.25
C VAL A 64 10.15 -0.64 2.75
N GLN A 65 10.99 -0.09 1.88
CA GLN A 65 11.79 1.10 2.18
C GLN A 65 11.24 2.26 1.35
N ILE A 66 10.83 3.33 2.02
CA ILE A 66 10.33 4.52 1.32
C ILE A 66 11.53 5.32 0.81
N VAL A 67 11.56 5.56 -0.48
CA VAL A 67 12.63 6.35 -1.11
C VAL A 67 12.19 7.81 -1.25
N SER A 68 10.94 8.02 -1.69
CA SER A 68 10.38 9.36 -1.79
C SER A 68 8.88 9.27 -1.60
N GLU A 69 8.29 10.36 -1.15
CA GLU A 69 6.84 10.43 -0.99
C GLU A 69 6.38 11.85 -1.25
N ASN A 70 5.14 11.98 -1.70
CA ASN A 70 4.53 13.26 -2.03
C ASN A 70 3.11 13.25 -1.50
N PRO A 71 2.95 13.50 -0.19
CA PRO A 71 1.63 13.43 0.44
C PRO A 71 0.83 14.71 0.23
N HIS A 72 -0.48 14.55 -0.04
CA HIS A 72 -1.42 15.65 -0.12
C HIS A 72 -2.70 15.26 0.58
N VAL A 73 -3.25 16.16 1.38
CA VAL A 73 -4.47 15.90 2.13
C VAL A 73 -5.52 16.94 1.74
N PHE A 74 -6.70 16.43 1.41
CA PHE A 74 -7.89 17.22 1.14
C PHE A 74 -8.89 16.89 2.25
N GLU A 75 -10.09 17.46 2.25
CA GLU A 75 -11.03 17.32 3.37
C GLU A 75 -11.17 15.87 3.89
N SER A 76 -11.71 14.98 3.05
CA SER A 76 -11.92 13.59 3.43
C SER A 76 -11.14 12.62 2.57
N ALA A 77 -10.17 13.13 1.80
CA ALA A 77 -9.36 12.31 0.92
C ALA A 77 -7.89 12.69 1.08
N ALA A 78 -7.03 11.74 0.81
CA ALA A 78 -5.58 11.99 0.82
C ALA A 78 -4.94 11.14 -0.27
N VAL A 79 -3.83 11.64 -0.80
CA VAL A 79 -3.05 10.88 -1.79
C VAL A 79 -1.59 10.92 -1.37
N ASN A 80 -0.87 9.87 -1.75
CA ASN A 80 0.57 9.84 -1.54
C ASN A 80 1.18 9.05 -2.69
N THR A 81 2.11 9.66 -3.41
CA THR A 81 2.76 9.02 -4.55
C THR A 81 4.26 9.15 -4.41
N GLY A 82 4.99 8.19 -4.93
CA GLY A 82 6.43 8.25 -4.85
C GLY A 82 7.09 6.94 -5.26
N HIS A 83 8.25 6.71 -4.69
CA HIS A 83 9.06 5.54 -4.96
C HIS A 83 9.31 4.78 -3.66
N TYR A 84 9.28 3.46 -3.73
CA TYR A 84 9.69 2.61 -2.62
C TYR A 84 10.39 1.37 -3.17
N ASN A 85 11.07 0.67 -2.28
CA ASN A 85 11.73 -0.58 -2.63
C ASN A 85 11.11 -1.71 -1.83
N PHE A 86 10.88 -2.83 -2.49
CA PHE A 86 10.56 -4.08 -1.80
C PHE A 86 11.86 -4.85 -1.60
N VAL A 87 12.13 -5.26 -0.37
CA VAL A 87 13.29 -6.08 -0.05
C VAL A 87 12.79 -7.44 0.38
N THR A 88 13.07 -8.47 -0.42
CA THR A 88 12.58 -9.81 -0.14
C THR A 88 13.48 -10.83 -0.86
N GLY A 89 13.72 -11.97 -0.23
CA GLY A 89 14.51 -13.04 -0.84
C GLY A 89 15.92 -12.62 -1.23
N GLY A 90 16.51 -11.67 -0.50
CA GLY A 90 17.85 -11.18 -0.80
C GLY A 90 17.89 -10.22 -1.98
N LYS A 91 16.74 -9.79 -2.48
CA LYS A 91 16.65 -8.89 -3.63
C LYS A 91 15.99 -7.58 -3.24
N THR A 92 16.36 -6.51 -3.93
CA THR A 92 15.72 -5.20 -3.81
C THR A 92 15.03 -4.90 -5.13
N ILE A 93 13.71 -4.67 -5.06
CA ILE A 93 12.90 -4.39 -6.24
C ILE A 93 12.44 -2.94 -6.15
N ASN A 94 12.95 -2.11 -7.07
CA ASN A 94 12.59 -0.69 -7.12
C ASN A 94 11.20 -0.55 -7.74
N ALA A 95 10.33 0.24 -7.11
CA ALA A 95 8.95 0.37 -7.56
C ALA A 95 8.44 1.79 -7.38
N ARG A 96 7.32 2.07 -8.02
CA ARG A 96 6.60 3.34 -7.88
C ARG A 96 5.22 3.04 -7.31
N PHE A 97 4.67 4.00 -6.57
CA PHE A 97 3.37 3.79 -5.94
C PHE A 97 2.49 5.03 -5.99
N SER A 98 1.19 4.78 -5.91
CA SER A 98 0.19 5.80 -5.64
C SER A 98 -0.83 5.19 -4.70
N PHE A 99 -1.10 5.87 -3.60
CA PHE A 99 -2.17 5.52 -2.67
C PHE A 99 -3.22 6.63 -2.69
N VAL A 100 -4.47 6.24 -2.70
CA VAL A 100 -5.58 7.15 -2.47
C VAL A 100 -6.30 6.68 -1.21
N TYR A 101 -6.48 7.57 -0.27
CA TYR A 101 -7.15 7.29 1.00
C TYR A 101 -8.44 8.09 1.08
N HIS A 102 -9.41 7.53 1.78
CA HIS A 102 -10.68 8.21 2.04
C HIS A 102 -11.04 8.03 3.50
N LYS A 103 -11.51 9.11 4.13
CA LYS A 103 -11.93 9.07 5.52
C LYS A 103 -13.44 8.88 5.58
N ASN A 104 -13.87 7.85 6.30
CA ASN A 104 -15.29 7.58 6.56
C ASN A 104 -15.47 7.34 8.05
N ASP A 105 -16.63 6.82 8.44
CA ASP A 105 -16.94 6.58 9.86
C ASP A 105 -15.95 5.62 10.51
N ALA A 106 -15.34 4.73 9.75
CA ALA A 106 -14.35 3.79 10.26
C ALA A 106 -12.93 4.36 10.28
N GLY A 107 -12.76 5.63 9.90
CA GLY A 107 -11.47 6.29 9.82
C GLY A 107 -10.90 6.30 8.41
N TRP A 108 -9.60 6.48 8.30
CA TRP A 108 -8.92 6.52 7.00
C TRP A 108 -8.67 5.11 6.48
N LYS A 109 -9.05 4.86 5.22
CA LYS A 109 -8.82 3.57 4.56
C LYS A 109 -8.29 3.80 3.16
N ILE A 110 -7.55 2.82 2.64
CA ILE A 110 -7.04 2.88 1.27
C ILE A 110 -8.17 2.58 0.30
N THR A 111 -8.48 3.53 -0.56
CA THR A 111 -9.48 3.37 -1.60
C THR A 111 -8.87 2.74 -2.85
N SER A 112 -7.64 3.14 -3.18
CA SER A 112 -6.97 2.68 -4.39
C SER A 112 -5.46 2.68 -4.15
N HIS A 113 -4.80 1.62 -4.58
CA HIS A 113 -3.36 1.49 -4.47
C HIS A 113 -2.81 0.91 -5.76
N HIS A 114 -1.93 1.64 -6.40
CA HIS A 114 -1.22 1.18 -7.59
C HIS A 114 0.26 1.10 -7.27
N SER A 115 0.85 -0.03 -7.59
CA SER A 115 2.26 -0.30 -7.35
C SER A 115 2.84 -0.99 -8.57
N SER A 116 3.95 -0.48 -9.11
CA SER A 116 4.54 -1.04 -10.31
C SER A 116 6.06 -0.95 -10.25
N VAL A 117 6.71 -1.90 -10.95
CA VAL A 117 8.17 -1.91 -11.03
C VAL A 117 8.65 -0.67 -11.76
N MET A 118 9.78 -0.13 -11.29
CA MET A 118 10.42 1.00 -11.96
C MET A 118 10.80 0.60 -13.39
N PRO A 119 10.43 1.40 -14.40
CA PRO A 119 10.83 1.09 -15.77
C PRO A 119 12.35 1.13 -15.92
N ALA A 120 12.84 0.26 -16.79
CA ALA A 120 14.27 0.18 -17.07
C ALA A 120 14.74 1.40 -17.89
#